data_847dd550baf4d608f88c1af0dda9e14e
#
_entry.id   847dd550baf4d608f88c1af0dda9e14e
#
_cell.length_a   1.000
_cell.length_b   1.000
_cell.length_c   1.000
_cell.angle_alpha   90.00
_cell.angle_beta   90.00
_cell.angle_gamma   90.00
#
_symmetry.space_group_name_H-M   'P 1'
#
loop_
_entity.id
_entity.type
_entity.pdbx_description
1 polymer ?
#
loop_
_entity_poly.entity_id
_entity_poly.type
_entity_poly.pdbx_seq_one_letter_code
_entity_poly.pdbx_strand_id
1 'polypeptide(L)'
;MVLVVLGLGGAGMLLWSHLSASSRATSELRDAIDCVTRADEAIVPLNEAVSEQIGDTGASSETDDLSVKIDSATELLTEAQGHLERARALRDHLDDRGRETLDALDSSISARRGMVGAGEVIVDVDDAVSSSLDLLGQVMAKLSAADEKAKAATNAANEYARYLAGEQTPTQDANVPVSLDDEAIALVDGASDLLSQAKQAFGDADYSVFEAYVSKRSEALHLMLDADSAVLSGDFEKAGQLVSQYNEADAAAADLATAIPSNLSDVFMEPYARLTSAEREKYAQSASQAAEADVVIRRYQGVLAGTAASSAVTAATTGAAANS
;
A
#
# COMPACT_ATOMS: atom_id res chain seq x y z
N MET A 1 -52.16 33.23 -50.72
CA MET A 1 -52.34 32.40 -49.52
C MET A 1 -51.27 31.30 -49.44
N VAL A 2 -49.96 31.71 -49.45
CA VAL A 2 -48.84 30.79 -49.43
C VAL A 2 -47.78 31.15 -48.33
N LEU A 3 -47.95 32.23 -47.61
CA LEU A 3 -46.91 32.76 -46.65
C LEU A 3 -47.11 32.32 -45.20
N VAL A 4 -48.13 31.57 -44.83
CA VAL A 4 -48.41 31.19 -43.42
C VAL A 4 -47.89 29.76 -43.07
N VAL A 5 -47.57 28.92 -44.05
CA VAL A 5 -47.12 27.54 -43.82
C VAL A 5 -45.63 27.42 -43.48
N LEU A 6 -44.80 28.38 -43.90
CA LEU A 6 -43.34 28.34 -43.64
C LEU A 6 -42.97 28.75 -42.18
N GLY A 7 -43.85 29.49 -41.46
CA GLY A 7 -43.58 29.88 -40.10
C GLY A 7 -43.78 28.79 -39.03
N LEU A 8 -44.69 27.85 -39.27
CA LEU A 8 -44.99 26.76 -38.31
C LEU A 8 -43.99 25.60 -38.39
N GLY A 9 -43.39 25.36 -39.55
CA GLY A 9 -42.40 24.34 -39.73
C GLY A 9 -41.04 24.69 -39.07
N GLY A 10 -40.66 25.98 -39.13
CA GLY A 10 -39.42 26.46 -38.50
C GLY A 10 -39.46 26.47 -36.95
N ALA A 11 -40.59 26.90 -36.35
CA ALA A 11 -40.78 26.89 -34.91
C ALA A 11 -40.85 25.46 -34.34
N GLY A 12 -41.47 24.52 -35.05
CA GLY A 12 -41.53 23.10 -34.66
C GLY A 12 -40.19 22.41 -34.71
N MET A 13 -39.32 22.68 -35.74
CA MET A 13 -37.97 22.16 -35.81
C MET A 13 -37.07 22.73 -34.70
N LEU A 14 -37.15 24.01 -34.39
CA LEU A 14 -36.37 24.66 -33.32
C LEU A 14 -36.77 24.11 -31.93
N LEU A 15 -38.08 23.94 -31.69
CA LEU A 15 -38.58 23.35 -30.42
C LEU A 15 -38.13 21.87 -30.29
N TRP A 16 -38.18 21.10 -31.38
CA TRP A 16 -37.76 19.69 -31.36
C TRP A 16 -36.27 19.54 -31.19
N SER A 17 -35.46 20.39 -31.81
CA SER A 17 -34.01 20.43 -31.63
C SER A 17 -33.62 20.83 -30.19
N HIS A 18 -34.32 21.78 -29.59
CA HIS A 18 -34.10 22.20 -28.21
C HIS A 18 -34.47 21.11 -27.22
N LEU A 19 -35.62 20.45 -27.38
CA LEU A 19 -36.03 19.33 -26.54
C LEU A 19 -35.08 18.13 -26.65
N SER A 20 -34.57 17.84 -27.84
CA SER A 20 -33.59 16.75 -28.05
C SER A 20 -32.22 17.10 -27.45
N ALA A 21 -31.80 18.36 -27.46
CA ALA A 21 -30.55 18.81 -26.85
C ALA A 21 -30.63 18.80 -25.32
N SER A 22 -31.76 19.26 -24.73
CA SER A 22 -32.00 19.20 -23.30
C SER A 22 -32.03 17.76 -22.77
N SER A 23 -32.69 16.84 -23.50
CA SER A 23 -32.71 15.41 -23.17
C SER A 23 -31.32 14.80 -23.20
N ARG A 24 -30.47 15.13 -24.19
CA ARG A 24 -29.08 14.70 -24.28
C ARG A 24 -28.25 15.25 -23.13
N ALA A 25 -28.37 16.54 -22.82
CA ALA A 25 -27.64 17.16 -21.71
C ALA A 25 -27.96 16.48 -20.37
N THR A 26 -29.25 16.19 -20.14
CA THR A 26 -29.69 15.47 -18.93
C THR A 26 -29.20 14.03 -18.88
N SER A 27 -29.12 13.35 -20.05
CA SER A 27 -28.53 11.99 -20.13
C SER A 27 -27.07 12.00 -19.77
N GLU A 28 -26.28 12.90 -20.36
CA GLU A 28 -24.85 13.00 -20.08
C GLU A 28 -24.57 13.33 -18.59
N LEU A 29 -25.36 14.19 -17.95
CA LEU A 29 -25.27 14.42 -16.51
C LEU A 29 -25.56 13.17 -15.69
N ARG A 30 -26.58 12.39 -16.09
CA ARG A 30 -26.92 11.13 -15.42
C ARG A 30 -25.82 10.10 -15.56
N ASP A 31 -25.27 9.96 -16.75
CA ASP A 31 -24.18 9.03 -17.03
C ASP A 31 -22.90 9.42 -16.25
N ALA A 32 -22.60 10.72 -16.13
CA ALA A 32 -21.52 11.22 -15.29
C ALA A 32 -21.71 10.88 -13.81
N ILE A 33 -22.95 11.04 -13.29
CA ILE A 33 -23.30 10.70 -11.90
C ILE A 33 -23.14 9.19 -11.67
N ASP A 34 -23.55 8.36 -12.62
CA ASP A 34 -23.43 6.91 -12.52
C ASP A 34 -21.95 6.47 -12.46
N CYS A 35 -21.12 7.04 -13.32
CA CYS A 35 -19.67 6.80 -13.29
C CYS A 35 -19.02 7.23 -11.94
N VAL A 36 -19.41 8.39 -11.41
CA VAL A 36 -18.94 8.86 -10.08
C VAL A 36 -19.39 7.89 -8.98
N THR A 37 -20.63 7.42 -9.01
CA THR A 37 -21.15 6.47 -8.01
C THR A 37 -20.38 5.15 -8.04
N ARG A 38 -20.09 4.64 -9.24
CA ARG A 38 -19.27 3.43 -9.40
C ARG A 38 -17.82 3.64 -8.98
N ALA A 39 -17.26 4.83 -9.21
CA ALA A 39 -15.93 5.17 -8.73
C ALA A 39 -15.88 5.17 -7.19
N ASP A 40 -16.95 5.61 -6.51
CA ASP A 40 -17.03 5.54 -5.05
C ASP A 40 -16.96 4.11 -4.52
N GLU A 41 -17.57 3.14 -5.19
CA GLU A 41 -17.48 1.72 -4.82
C GLU A 41 -16.03 1.21 -4.90
N ALA A 42 -15.24 1.71 -5.86
CA ALA A 42 -13.83 1.38 -5.99
C ALA A 42 -12.94 2.15 -4.96
N ILE A 43 -13.37 3.33 -4.51
CA ILE A 43 -12.64 4.16 -3.52
C ILE A 43 -12.88 3.66 -2.08
N VAL A 44 -13.96 2.94 -1.78
CA VAL A 44 -14.26 2.45 -0.41
C VAL A 44 -13.09 1.70 0.23
N PRO A 45 -12.43 0.71 -0.42
CA PRO A 45 -11.27 0.04 0.17
C PRO A 45 -10.07 0.96 0.39
N LEU A 46 -9.90 1.98 -0.46
CA LEU A 46 -8.86 2.99 -0.29
C LEU A 46 -9.10 3.85 0.97
N ASN A 47 -10.36 4.15 1.33
CA ASN A 47 -10.68 4.83 2.60
C ASN A 47 -10.27 4.01 3.81
N GLU A 48 -10.44 2.69 3.75
CA GLU A 48 -10.04 1.75 4.80
C GLU A 48 -8.51 1.74 4.93
N ALA A 49 -7.79 1.52 3.83
CA ALA A 49 -6.33 1.52 3.79
C ALA A 49 -5.72 2.84 4.30
N VAL A 50 -6.22 3.99 3.84
CA VAL A 50 -5.74 5.32 4.31
C VAL A 50 -6.00 5.55 5.80
N SER A 51 -6.99 4.86 6.40
CA SER A 51 -7.36 5.00 7.82
C SER A 51 -6.56 4.08 8.74
N GLU A 52 -5.93 3.03 8.21
CA GLU A 52 -5.15 2.07 8.98
C GLU A 52 -3.81 2.65 9.45
N GLN A 53 -3.26 2.05 10.52
CA GLN A 53 -1.93 2.40 11.06
C GLN A 53 -0.90 1.34 10.65
N ILE A 54 0.37 1.74 10.60
CA ILE A 54 1.49 0.82 10.36
C ILE A 54 1.43 -0.35 11.35
N GLY A 55 1.48 -1.56 10.82
CA GLY A 55 1.56 -2.79 11.61
C GLY A 55 0.22 -3.50 11.87
N ASP A 56 -0.93 -2.90 11.52
CA ASP A 56 -2.23 -3.58 11.54
C ASP A 56 -2.50 -4.39 10.26
N THR A 57 -1.76 -4.10 9.20
CA THR A 57 -1.89 -4.78 7.91
C THR A 57 -1.27 -6.18 7.95
N GLY A 58 -2.07 -7.16 8.27
CA GLY A 58 -1.77 -8.55 7.98
C GLY A 58 -2.02 -8.84 6.51
N ALA A 59 -0.96 -8.85 5.70
CA ALA A 59 -0.88 -9.52 4.42
C ALA A 59 -0.92 -8.69 3.13
N SER A 60 0.17 -8.85 2.39
CA SER A 60 0.42 -8.44 1.01
C SER A 60 -0.59 -8.93 -0.06
N SER A 61 -1.61 -9.70 0.29
CA SER A 61 -2.61 -10.18 -0.68
C SER A 61 -3.75 -9.20 -0.93
N GLU A 62 -3.94 -8.20 -0.06
CA GLU A 62 -4.98 -7.17 -0.22
C GLU A 62 -4.52 -6.00 -1.09
N THR A 63 -3.21 -5.79 -1.20
CA THR A 63 -2.62 -4.65 -1.91
C THR A 63 -2.74 -4.75 -3.43
N ASP A 64 -2.56 -5.97 -4.00
CA ASP A 64 -2.76 -6.18 -5.44
C ASP A 64 -4.21 -5.88 -5.87
N ASP A 65 -5.19 -6.20 -5.01
CA ASP A 65 -6.61 -5.87 -5.24
C ASP A 65 -6.85 -4.35 -5.13
N LEU A 66 -6.11 -3.66 -4.25
CA LEU A 66 -6.24 -2.21 -4.04
C LEU A 66 -5.71 -1.40 -5.22
N SER A 67 -4.57 -1.77 -5.80
CA SER A 67 -4.03 -1.16 -7.02
C SER A 67 -5.01 -1.27 -8.19
N VAL A 68 -5.62 -2.44 -8.39
CA VAL A 68 -6.65 -2.66 -9.43
C VAL A 68 -7.87 -1.76 -9.20
N LYS A 69 -8.25 -1.53 -7.94
CA LYS A 69 -9.38 -0.63 -7.60
C LYS A 69 -9.05 0.84 -7.81
N ILE A 70 -7.82 1.26 -7.51
CA ILE A 70 -7.31 2.61 -7.81
C ILE A 70 -7.38 2.87 -9.31
N ASP A 71 -6.90 1.94 -10.13
CA ASP A 71 -6.96 2.03 -11.59
C ASP A 71 -8.41 2.12 -12.08
N SER A 72 -9.30 1.25 -11.56
CA SER A 72 -10.72 1.26 -11.90
C SER A 72 -11.40 2.59 -11.53
N ALA A 73 -11.11 3.14 -10.35
CA ALA A 73 -11.63 4.44 -9.94
C ALA A 73 -11.15 5.56 -10.89
N THR A 74 -9.88 5.52 -11.28
CA THR A 74 -9.27 6.49 -12.21
C THR A 74 -9.92 6.44 -13.59
N GLU A 75 -10.17 5.24 -14.13
CA GLU A 75 -10.87 5.05 -15.41
C GLU A 75 -12.31 5.59 -15.34
N LEU A 76 -13.06 5.24 -14.30
CA LEU A 76 -14.44 5.69 -14.09
C LEU A 76 -14.54 7.23 -13.94
N LEU A 77 -13.61 7.84 -13.22
CA LEU A 77 -13.53 9.31 -13.08
C LEU A 77 -13.15 9.98 -14.40
N THR A 78 -12.39 9.31 -15.26
CA THR A 78 -12.05 9.80 -16.59
C THR A 78 -13.25 9.71 -17.52
N GLU A 79 -14.03 8.63 -17.45
CA GLU A 79 -15.30 8.49 -18.19
C GLU A 79 -16.32 9.53 -17.72
N ALA A 80 -16.48 9.72 -16.40
CA ALA A 80 -17.33 10.77 -15.81
C ALA A 80 -16.99 12.17 -16.34
N GLN A 81 -15.69 12.49 -16.42
CA GLN A 81 -15.22 13.75 -16.99
C GLN A 81 -15.62 13.90 -18.44
N GLY A 82 -15.52 12.85 -19.26
CA GLY A 82 -15.96 12.86 -20.65
C GLY A 82 -17.46 13.14 -20.80
N HIS A 83 -18.30 12.54 -19.97
CA HIS A 83 -19.74 12.83 -19.90
C HIS A 83 -19.99 14.27 -19.47
N LEU A 84 -19.29 14.74 -18.45
CA LEU A 84 -19.38 16.12 -17.96
C LEU A 84 -19.06 17.14 -19.04
N GLU A 85 -18.02 16.93 -19.84
CA GLU A 85 -17.65 17.80 -20.94
C GLU A 85 -18.71 17.85 -22.05
N ARG A 86 -19.32 16.70 -22.36
CA ARG A 86 -20.45 16.64 -23.32
C ARG A 86 -21.69 17.36 -22.78
N ALA A 87 -22.00 17.21 -21.47
CA ALA A 87 -23.07 17.96 -20.84
C ALA A 87 -22.78 19.47 -20.83
N ARG A 88 -21.52 19.87 -20.58
CA ARG A 88 -21.06 21.28 -20.57
C ARG A 88 -21.22 21.94 -21.96
N ALA A 89 -20.98 21.20 -23.05
CA ALA A 89 -21.22 21.67 -24.41
C ALA A 89 -22.71 21.96 -24.69
N LEU A 90 -23.61 21.39 -23.88
CA LEU A 90 -25.06 21.57 -23.95
C LEU A 90 -25.62 22.41 -22.78
N ARG A 91 -24.79 23.13 -22.07
CA ARG A 91 -25.14 23.89 -20.83
C ARG A 91 -26.36 24.80 -21.00
N ASP A 92 -26.50 25.46 -22.17
CA ASP A 92 -27.58 26.38 -22.43
C ASP A 92 -28.97 25.70 -22.55
N HIS A 93 -28.97 24.37 -22.69
CA HIS A 93 -30.17 23.53 -22.75
C HIS A 93 -30.51 22.88 -21.41
N LEU A 94 -29.70 23.11 -20.35
CA LEU A 94 -29.99 22.70 -18.98
C LEU A 94 -30.78 23.79 -18.23
N ASP A 95 -31.65 23.37 -17.33
CA ASP A 95 -32.29 24.25 -16.36
C ASP A 95 -31.26 24.69 -15.29
N ASP A 96 -31.68 25.59 -14.39
CA ASP A 96 -30.78 26.14 -13.35
C ASP A 96 -30.21 25.06 -12.45
N ARG A 97 -31.01 24.05 -12.12
CA ARG A 97 -30.54 22.90 -11.32
C ARG A 97 -29.55 22.01 -12.05
N GLY A 98 -29.79 21.76 -13.33
CA GLY A 98 -28.86 21.04 -14.17
C GLY A 98 -27.52 21.75 -14.29
N ARG A 99 -27.51 23.08 -14.38
CA ARG A 99 -26.30 23.90 -14.39
C ARG A 99 -25.55 23.86 -13.05
N GLU A 100 -26.28 23.97 -11.93
CA GLU A 100 -25.70 23.81 -10.59
C GLU A 100 -25.10 22.42 -10.39
N THR A 101 -25.79 21.37 -10.87
CA THR A 101 -25.30 19.99 -10.79
C THR A 101 -24.05 19.77 -11.65
N LEU A 102 -23.98 20.40 -12.84
CA LEU A 102 -22.82 20.33 -13.70
C LEU A 102 -21.56 20.91 -13.02
N ASP A 103 -21.71 22.05 -12.34
CA ASP A 103 -20.61 22.68 -11.60
C ASP A 103 -20.24 21.85 -10.35
N ALA A 104 -21.22 21.24 -9.67
CA ALA A 104 -21.00 20.34 -8.55
C ALA A 104 -20.30 19.04 -8.97
N LEU A 105 -20.65 18.45 -10.13
CA LEU A 105 -19.99 17.27 -10.68
C LEU A 105 -18.53 17.52 -11.01
N ASP A 106 -18.20 18.69 -11.58
CA ASP A 106 -16.82 19.08 -11.84
C ASP A 106 -15.98 19.09 -10.55
N SER A 107 -16.52 19.70 -9.50
CA SER A 107 -15.91 19.72 -8.17
C SER A 107 -15.80 18.31 -7.57
N SER A 108 -16.84 17.50 -7.69
CA SER A 108 -16.92 16.13 -7.20
C SER A 108 -15.88 15.21 -7.86
N ILE A 109 -15.76 15.25 -9.20
CA ILE A 109 -14.78 14.48 -9.97
C ILE A 109 -13.35 14.94 -9.61
N SER A 110 -13.10 16.24 -9.55
CA SER A 110 -11.80 16.79 -9.18
C SER A 110 -11.38 16.38 -7.77
N ALA A 111 -12.30 16.43 -6.82
CA ALA A 111 -12.08 16.02 -5.44
C ALA A 111 -11.75 14.52 -5.33
N ARG A 112 -12.52 13.65 -6.00
CA ARG A 112 -12.26 12.20 -6.02
C ARG A 112 -10.93 11.83 -6.67
N ARG A 113 -10.54 12.53 -7.73
CA ARG A 113 -9.17 12.40 -8.30
C ARG A 113 -8.10 12.80 -7.30
N GLY A 114 -8.36 13.84 -6.50
CA GLY A 114 -7.48 14.23 -5.40
C GLY A 114 -7.37 13.16 -4.33
N MET A 115 -8.48 12.49 -3.98
CA MET A 115 -8.47 11.33 -3.06
C MET A 115 -7.68 10.17 -3.64
N VAL A 116 -7.96 9.76 -4.88
CA VAL A 116 -7.28 8.64 -5.53
C VAL A 116 -5.77 8.89 -5.59
N GLY A 117 -5.33 10.07 -6.08
CA GLY A 117 -3.90 10.36 -6.20
C GLY A 117 -3.18 10.50 -4.85
N ALA A 118 -3.85 11.02 -3.81
CA ALA A 118 -3.27 11.06 -2.46
C ALA A 118 -3.25 9.66 -1.82
N GLY A 119 -4.30 8.89 -2.03
CA GLY A 119 -4.41 7.52 -1.54
C GLY A 119 -3.38 6.58 -2.18
N GLU A 120 -3.14 6.69 -3.48
CA GLU A 120 -2.11 5.92 -4.21
C GLU A 120 -0.72 6.12 -3.57
N VAL A 121 -0.32 7.37 -3.30
CA VAL A 121 0.96 7.65 -2.64
C VAL A 121 1.04 7.02 -1.24
N ILE A 122 -0.06 7.06 -0.46
CA ILE A 122 -0.09 6.45 0.88
C ILE A 122 0.06 4.94 0.77
N VAL A 123 -0.65 4.28 -0.14
CA VAL A 123 -0.59 2.84 -0.39
C VAL A 123 0.80 2.42 -0.84
N ASP A 124 1.43 3.15 -1.76
CA ASP A 124 2.80 2.87 -2.21
C ASP A 124 3.81 2.89 -1.04
N VAL A 125 3.64 3.86 -0.13
CA VAL A 125 4.49 3.95 1.08
C VAL A 125 4.19 2.80 2.04
N ASP A 126 2.91 2.43 2.23
CA ASP A 126 2.50 1.29 3.07
C ASP A 126 3.11 -0.02 2.57
N ASP A 127 3.07 -0.26 1.26
CA ASP A 127 3.65 -1.45 0.62
C ASP A 127 5.16 -1.52 0.80
N ALA A 128 5.84 -0.39 0.59
CA ALA A 128 7.27 -0.30 0.78
C ALA A 128 7.67 -0.60 2.23
N VAL A 129 6.93 -0.04 3.21
CA VAL A 129 7.13 -0.29 4.64
C VAL A 129 6.84 -1.74 5.00
N SER A 130 5.71 -2.30 4.55
CA SER A 130 5.32 -3.69 4.81
C SER A 130 6.35 -4.67 4.27
N SER A 131 6.79 -4.48 3.02
CA SER A 131 7.84 -5.30 2.39
C SER A 131 9.15 -5.22 3.17
N SER A 132 9.54 -4.03 3.62
CA SER A 132 10.76 -3.86 4.39
C SER A 132 10.66 -4.46 5.80
N LEU A 133 9.50 -4.36 6.45
CA LEU A 133 9.23 -4.95 7.75
C LEU A 133 9.30 -6.48 7.71
N ASP A 134 8.72 -7.09 6.68
CA ASP A 134 8.81 -8.55 6.46
C ASP A 134 10.25 -9.00 6.27
N LEU A 135 11.03 -8.25 5.49
CA LEU A 135 12.45 -8.54 5.27
C LEU A 135 13.26 -8.40 6.58
N LEU A 136 12.99 -7.38 7.41
CA LEU A 136 13.60 -7.26 8.73
C LEU A 136 13.23 -8.43 9.66
N GLY A 137 11.98 -8.89 9.61
CA GLY A 137 11.55 -10.09 10.33
C GLY A 137 12.37 -11.32 9.91
N GLN A 138 12.61 -11.49 8.62
CA GLN A 138 13.46 -12.57 8.10
C GLN A 138 14.94 -12.40 8.49
N VAL A 139 15.47 -11.16 8.54
CA VAL A 139 16.81 -10.86 9.06
C VAL A 139 16.93 -11.38 10.49
N MET A 140 15.99 -11.02 11.38
CA MET A 140 16.01 -11.45 12.78
C MET A 140 15.90 -12.96 12.93
N ALA A 141 15.08 -13.62 12.09
CA ALA A 141 14.97 -15.09 12.08
C ALA A 141 16.29 -15.77 11.69
N LYS A 142 16.99 -15.26 10.65
CA LYS A 142 18.29 -15.79 10.25
C LYS A 142 19.38 -15.58 11.32
N LEU A 143 19.38 -14.42 11.96
CA LEU A 143 20.33 -14.14 13.05
C LEU A 143 20.10 -15.07 14.25
N SER A 144 18.84 -15.30 14.62
CA SER A 144 18.49 -16.27 15.67
C SER A 144 18.94 -17.71 15.29
N ALA A 145 18.74 -18.11 14.05
CA ALA A 145 19.21 -19.42 13.57
C ALA A 145 20.74 -19.53 13.55
N ALA A 146 21.45 -18.44 13.23
CA ALA A 146 22.91 -18.38 13.30
C ALA A 146 23.41 -18.54 14.73
N ASP A 147 22.74 -17.92 15.71
CA ASP A 147 23.07 -18.05 17.14
C ASP A 147 22.89 -19.49 17.64
N GLU A 148 21.82 -20.17 17.19
CA GLU A 148 21.64 -21.60 17.50
C GLU A 148 22.76 -22.49 16.93
N LYS A 149 23.19 -22.20 15.68
CA LYS A 149 24.32 -22.92 15.06
C LYS A 149 25.63 -22.64 15.76
N ALA A 150 25.94 -21.39 16.08
CA ALA A 150 27.13 -21.00 16.82
C ALA A 150 27.20 -21.66 18.20
N LYS A 151 26.05 -21.73 18.91
CA LYS A 151 25.97 -22.43 20.18
C LYS A 151 26.20 -23.92 20.03
N ALA A 152 25.69 -24.54 18.98
CA ALA A 152 25.93 -25.95 18.68
C ALA A 152 27.41 -26.20 18.33
N ALA A 153 28.06 -25.31 17.57
CA ALA A 153 29.48 -25.35 17.27
C ALA A 153 30.32 -25.28 18.54
N THR A 154 30.05 -24.31 19.41
CA THR A 154 30.72 -24.18 20.71
C THR A 154 30.60 -25.46 21.57
N ASN A 155 29.43 -26.09 21.61
CA ASN A 155 29.23 -27.33 22.35
C ASN A 155 30.06 -28.48 21.76
N ALA A 156 30.09 -28.63 20.44
CA ALA A 156 30.89 -29.64 19.75
C ALA A 156 32.40 -29.41 19.92
N ALA A 157 32.84 -28.15 19.85
CA ALA A 157 34.25 -27.78 20.10
C ALA A 157 34.68 -28.11 21.54
N ASN A 158 33.85 -27.84 22.53
CA ASN A 158 34.09 -28.19 23.92
C ASN A 158 34.15 -29.72 24.12
N GLU A 159 33.30 -30.48 23.46
CA GLU A 159 33.35 -31.96 23.49
C GLU A 159 34.67 -32.48 22.90
N TYR A 160 35.10 -31.92 21.77
CA TYR A 160 36.36 -32.29 21.12
C TYR A 160 37.58 -31.90 21.98
N ALA A 161 37.55 -30.73 22.63
CA ALA A 161 38.63 -30.32 23.55
C ALA A 161 38.77 -31.30 24.75
N ARG A 162 37.68 -31.80 25.33
CA ARG A 162 37.71 -32.83 26.39
C ARG A 162 38.26 -34.17 25.89
N TYR A 163 37.95 -34.54 24.65
CA TYR A 163 38.57 -35.70 24.02
C TYR A 163 40.09 -35.55 23.92
N LEU A 164 40.58 -34.41 23.44
CA LEU A 164 42.01 -34.13 23.37
C LEU A 164 42.70 -34.14 24.73
N ALA A 165 41.97 -33.75 25.80
CA ALA A 165 42.44 -33.85 27.16
C ALA A 165 42.43 -35.30 27.73
N GLY A 166 41.91 -36.25 26.99
CA GLY A 166 41.81 -37.66 27.42
C GLY A 166 40.66 -37.94 28.42
N GLU A 167 39.71 -37.03 28.54
CA GLU A 167 38.61 -37.11 29.51
C GLU A 167 37.43 -37.94 29.02
N GLN A 168 37.22 -38.02 27.70
CA GLN A 168 36.11 -38.76 27.11
C GLN A 168 36.41 -39.22 25.66
N THR A 169 35.54 -40.11 25.14
CA THR A 169 35.55 -40.46 23.71
C THR A 169 34.60 -39.53 23.00
N PRO A 170 34.99 -38.94 21.83
CA PRO A 170 34.12 -38.05 21.09
C PRO A 170 32.89 -38.78 20.55
N THR A 171 31.73 -38.18 20.57
CA THR A 171 30.49 -38.69 19.99
C THR A 171 30.28 -38.16 18.57
N GLN A 172 31.05 -37.14 18.16
CA GLN A 172 30.95 -36.46 16.87
C GLN A 172 32.31 -36.43 16.15
N ASP A 173 32.27 -36.19 14.82
CA ASP A 173 33.45 -35.93 14.03
C ASP A 173 34.15 -34.64 14.46
N ALA A 174 35.47 -34.61 14.38
CA ALA A 174 36.29 -33.44 14.73
C ALA A 174 35.95 -32.20 13.91
N ASN A 175 35.45 -32.34 12.69
CA ASN A 175 35.10 -31.22 11.82
C ASN A 175 33.69 -30.63 12.06
N VAL A 176 32.91 -31.24 12.95
CA VAL A 176 31.54 -30.76 13.22
C VAL A 176 31.47 -29.29 13.70
N PRO A 177 32.37 -28.81 14.62
CA PRO A 177 32.38 -27.39 15.00
C PRO A 177 32.55 -26.47 13.80
N VAL A 178 33.57 -26.67 12.98
CA VAL A 178 33.87 -25.88 11.78
C VAL A 178 32.70 -25.86 10.80
N SER A 179 32.06 -27.03 10.57
CA SER A 179 30.90 -27.11 9.68
C SER A 179 29.71 -26.31 10.21
N LEU A 180 29.49 -26.27 11.54
CA LEU A 180 28.42 -25.52 12.17
C LEU A 180 28.70 -24.00 12.16
N ASP A 181 29.96 -23.61 12.28
CA ASP A 181 30.39 -22.21 12.14
C ASP A 181 30.19 -21.72 10.72
N ASP A 182 30.55 -22.51 9.69
CA ASP A 182 30.28 -22.19 8.28
C ASP A 182 28.78 -22.02 8.03
N GLU A 183 27.93 -22.88 8.61
CA GLU A 183 26.47 -22.75 8.50
C GLU A 183 25.96 -21.47 9.20
N ALA A 184 26.52 -21.10 10.36
CA ALA A 184 26.18 -19.88 11.06
C ALA A 184 26.58 -18.63 10.27
N ILE A 185 27.78 -18.62 9.68
CA ILE A 185 28.26 -17.53 8.82
C ILE A 185 27.35 -17.38 7.60
N ALA A 186 27.01 -18.47 6.92
CA ALA A 186 26.09 -18.41 5.77
C ALA A 186 24.70 -17.84 6.12
N LEU A 187 24.22 -18.07 7.33
CA LEU A 187 22.97 -17.47 7.83
C LEU A 187 23.11 -15.96 8.04
N VAL A 188 24.24 -15.50 8.61
CA VAL A 188 24.50 -14.06 8.81
C VAL A 188 24.72 -13.35 7.47
N ASP A 189 25.42 -13.97 6.52
CA ASP A 189 25.54 -13.43 5.16
C ASP A 189 24.16 -13.29 4.50
N GLY A 190 23.31 -14.31 4.61
CA GLY A 190 21.95 -14.24 4.12
C GLY A 190 21.08 -13.20 4.88
N ALA A 191 21.38 -12.89 6.14
CA ALA A 191 20.72 -11.79 6.87
C ALA A 191 21.20 -10.43 6.33
N SER A 192 22.49 -10.28 5.99
CA SER A 192 23.02 -9.07 5.35
C SER A 192 22.39 -8.78 4.00
N ASP A 193 22.19 -9.82 3.18
CA ASP A 193 21.52 -9.69 1.89
C ASP A 193 20.05 -9.24 2.05
N LEU A 194 19.31 -9.83 2.99
CA LEU A 194 17.94 -9.44 3.30
C LEU A 194 17.86 -8.01 3.84
N LEU A 195 18.81 -7.59 4.68
CA LEU A 195 18.88 -6.22 5.18
C LEU A 195 19.11 -5.22 4.03
N SER A 196 19.94 -5.58 3.07
CA SER A 196 20.15 -4.77 1.87
C SER A 196 18.87 -4.66 1.02
N GLN A 197 18.08 -5.73 0.92
CA GLN A 197 16.79 -5.72 0.24
C GLN A 197 15.75 -4.87 1.02
N ALA A 198 15.71 -4.97 2.35
CA ALA A 198 14.84 -4.13 3.18
C ALA A 198 15.13 -2.64 2.97
N LYS A 199 16.42 -2.27 2.93
CA LYS A 199 16.84 -0.90 2.64
C LYS A 199 16.50 -0.44 1.21
N GLN A 200 16.47 -1.35 0.24
CA GLN A 200 16.02 -1.05 -1.12
C GLN A 200 14.50 -0.88 -1.19
N ALA A 201 13.74 -1.67 -0.44
CA ALA A 201 12.28 -1.58 -0.39
C ALA A 201 11.83 -0.25 0.25
N PHE A 202 12.45 0.16 1.37
CA PHE A 202 12.14 1.42 2.03
C PHE A 202 13.40 2.11 2.55
N GLY A 203 13.99 2.98 1.74
CA GLY A 203 15.29 3.64 2.02
C GLY A 203 15.24 4.79 3.03
N ASP A 204 14.07 5.25 3.43
CA ASP A 204 13.88 6.39 4.33
C ASP A 204 14.04 6.05 5.83
N ALA A 205 14.06 4.75 6.18
CA ALA A 205 14.25 4.28 7.55
C ALA A 205 15.74 4.19 7.93
N ASP A 206 16.02 4.23 9.23
CA ASP A 206 17.38 4.07 9.78
C ASP A 206 17.67 2.60 10.08
N TYR A 207 18.49 1.97 9.25
CA TYR A 207 18.96 0.59 9.40
C TYR A 207 20.32 0.47 10.09
N SER A 208 20.93 1.57 10.52
CA SER A 208 22.32 1.61 11.00
C SER A 208 22.61 0.64 12.15
N VAL A 209 21.67 0.45 13.08
CA VAL A 209 21.80 -0.48 14.20
C VAL A 209 21.81 -1.94 13.71
N PHE A 210 20.97 -2.27 12.75
CA PHE A 210 20.92 -3.63 12.16
C PHE A 210 22.20 -3.91 11.37
N GLU A 211 22.66 -2.95 10.55
CA GLU A 211 23.91 -3.07 9.79
C GLU A 211 25.12 -3.29 10.72
N ALA A 212 25.20 -2.50 11.80
CA ALA A 212 26.26 -2.64 12.78
C ALA A 212 26.21 -4.01 13.51
N TYR A 213 24.99 -4.46 13.89
CA TYR A 213 24.80 -5.75 14.55
C TYR A 213 25.20 -6.92 13.64
N VAL A 214 24.68 -6.95 12.41
CA VAL A 214 25.00 -8.01 11.42
C VAL A 214 26.50 -8.06 11.15
N SER A 215 27.14 -6.89 10.94
CA SER A 215 28.59 -6.78 10.71
C SER A 215 29.41 -7.32 11.89
N LYS A 216 29.04 -6.93 13.12
CA LYS A 216 29.76 -7.36 14.33
C LYS A 216 29.53 -8.83 14.61
N ARG A 217 28.32 -9.37 14.32
CA ARG A 217 28.03 -10.79 14.44
C ARG A 217 28.82 -11.64 13.44
N SER A 218 28.93 -11.16 12.20
CA SER A 218 29.78 -11.80 11.17
C SER A 218 31.24 -11.85 11.62
N GLU A 219 31.80 -10.73 12.13
CA GLU A 219 33.17 -10.70 12.67
C GLU A 219 33.37 -11.74 13.78
N ALA A 220 32.44 -11.80 14.74
CA ALA A 220 32.52 -12.78 15.82
C ALA A 220 32.53 -14.22 15.30
N LEU A 221 31.63 -14.58 14.39
CA LEU A 221 31.56 -15.95 13.85
C LEU A 221 32.81 -16.35 13.07
N HIS A 222 33.41 -15.45 12.30
CA HIS A 222 34.67 -15.73 11.62
C HIS A 222 35.82 -15.97 12.58
N LEU A 223 35.89 -15.22 13.70
CA LEU A 223 36.87 -15.46 14.76
C LEU A 223 36.67 -16.82 15.42
N MET A 224 35.43 -17.27 15.60
CA MET A 224 35.12 -18.60 16.14
C MET A 224 35.54 -19.70 15.17
N LEU A 225 35.20 -19.59 13.89
CA LEU A 225 35.63 -20.52 12.83
C LEU A 225 37.14 -20.66 12.78
N ASP A 226 37.87 -19.53 12.85
CA ASP A 226 39.33 -19.53 12.87
C ASP A 226 39.89 -20.19 14.14
N ALA A 227 39.23 -19.99 15.30
CA ALA A 227 39.60 -20.60 16.57
C ALA A 227 39.43 -22.14 16.51
N ASP A 228 38.30 -22.62 16.04
CA ASP A 228 38.00 -24.04 15.92
C ASP A 228 38.95 -24.72 14.90
N SER A 229 39.24 -24.03 13.80
CA SER A 229 40.26 -24.49 12.82
C SER A 229 41.66 -24.58 13.44
N ALA A 230 42.02 -23.64 14.33
CA ALA A 230 43.31 -23.70 15.05
C ALA A 230 43.36 -24.87 16.04
N VAL A 231 42.25 -25.15 16.74
CA VAL A 231 42.13 -26.35 17.61
C VAL A 231 42.32 -27.62 16.79
N LEU A 232 41.70 -27.76 15.64
CA LEU A 232 41.85 -28.93 14.75
C LEU A 232 43.29 -29.13 14.25
N SER A 233 44.02 -28.03 14.04
CA SER A 233 45.44 -28.09 13.62
C SER A 233 46.40 -28.27 14.80
N GLY A 234 45.91 -28.29 16.05
CA GLY A 234 46.73 -28.44 17.25
C GLY A 234 47.44 -27.15 17.70
N ASP A 235 47.06 -25.98 17.11
CA ASP A 235 47.59 -24.67 17.49
C ASP A 235 46.73 -24.05 18.61
N PHE A 236 46.87 -24.57 19.82
CA PHE A 236 46.08 -24.14 21.00
C PHE A 236 46.41 -22.73 21.46
N GLU A 237 47.65 -22.21 21.20
CA GLU A 237 48.02 -20.83 21.54
C GLU A 237 47.20 -19.84 20.68
N LYS A 238 47.18 -20.08 19.35
CA LYS A 238 46.41 -19.30 18.40
C LYS A 238 44.93 -19.40 18.70
N ALA A 239 44.41 -20.57 18.98
CA ALA A 239 43.01 -20.79 19.35
C ALA A 239 42.60 -19.94 20.58
N GLY A 240 43.42 -19.93 21.62
CA GLY A 240 43.17 -19.14 22.81
C GLY A 240 43.12 -17.63 22.54
N GLN A 241 44.00 -17.12 21.68
CA GLN A 241 43.99 -15.70 21.26
C GLN A 241 42.72 -15.38 20.47
N LEU A 242 42.29 -16.21 19.54
CA LEU A 242 41.10 -16.04 18.72
C LEU A 242 39.81 -16.11 19.56
N VAL A 243 39.73 -17.01 20.52
CA VAL A 243 38.59 -17.08 21.47
C VAL A 243 38.49 -15.80 22.30
N SER A 244 39.61 -15.19 22.69
CA SER A 244 39.57 -13.90 23.39
C SER A 244 39.00 -12.79 22.50
N GLN A 245 39.42 -12.73 21.23
CA GLN A 245 38.90 -11.75 20.25
C GLN A 245 37.42 -12.01 19.94
N TYR A 246 37.04 -13.29 19.81
CA TYR A 246 35.63 -13.69 19.66
C TYR A 246 34.78 -13.16 20.81
N ASN A 247 35.20 -13.38 22.07
CA ASN A 247 34.45 -12.92 23.21
C ASN A 247 34.26 -11.40 23.23
N GLU A 248 35.26 -10.61 22.80
CA GLU A 248 35.18 -9.17 22.67
C GLU A 248 34.19 -8.75 21.56
N ALA A 249 34.24 -9.41 20.40
CA ALA A 249 33.34 -9.13 19.27
C ALA A 249 31.90 -9.56 19.58
N ASP A 250 31.71 -10.71 20.22
CA ASP A 250 30.40 -11.23 20.65
C ASP A 250 29.74 -10.32 21.70
N ALA A 251 30.51 -9.84 22.69
CA ALA A 251 30.02 -8.87 23.65
C ALA A 251 29.60 -7.57 22.98
N ALA A 252 30.38 -7.08 22.01
CA ALA A 252 30.01 -5.87 21.25
C ALA A 252 28.75 -6.09 20.39
N ALA A 253 28.58 -7.30 19.81
CA ALA A 253 27.35 -7.66 19.11
C ALA A 253 26.15 -7.70 20.06
N ALA A 254 26.31 -8.27 21.26
CA ALA A 254 25.26 -8.31 22.28
C ALA A 254 24.81 -6.91 22.72
N ASP A 255 25.76 -5.97 22.88
CA ASP A 255 25.42 -4.56 23.17
C ASP A 255 24.59 -3.93 22.04
N LEU A 256 24.97 -4.16 20.78
CA LEU A 256 24.20 -3.68 19.62
C LEU A 256 22.81 -4.31 19.55
N ALA A 257 22.67 -5.58 19.88
CA ALA A 257 21.38 -6.26 19.92
C ALA A 257 20.38 -5.59 20.90
N THR A 258 20.88 -5.01 22.00
CA THR A 258 20.01 -4.27 22.95
C THR A 258 19.47 -2.96 22.38
N ALA A 259 20.10 -2.42 21.34
CA ALA A 259 19.67 -1.19 20.68
C ALA A 259 18.65 -1.46 19.54
N ILE A 260 18.47 -2.71 19.12
CA ILE A 260 17.45 -3.09 18.16
C ILE A 260 16.06 -2.96 18.82
N PRO A 261 15.11 -2.22 18.20
CA PRO A 261 13.77 -2.07 18.74
C PRO A 261 13.08 -3.43 18.94
N SER A 262 12.42 -3.61 20.07
CA SER A 262 11.62 -4.82 20.33
C SER A 262 10.43 -4.96 19.40
N ASN A 263 9.91 -3.84 18.91
CA ASN A 263 8.92 -3.78 17.85
C ASN A 263 9.58 -3.20 16.58
N LEU A 264 9.73 -4.02 15.56
CA LEU A 264 10.41 -3.61 14.32
C LEU A 264 9.67 -2.49 13.57
N SER A 265 8.34 -2.35 13.75
CA SER A 265 7.58 -1.27 13.13
C SER A 265 7.99 0.12 13.62
N ASP A 266 8.61 0.23 14.82
CA ASP A 266 9.06 1.51 15.37
C ASP A 266 10.13 2.18 14.49
N VAL A 267 10.88 1.39 13.71
CA VAL A 267 11.89 1.87 12.75
C VAL A 267 11.26 2.72 11.64
N PHE A 268 10.01 2.42 11.31
CA PHE A 268 9.30 3.01 10.18
C PHE A 268 8.36 4.15 10.57
N MET A 269 7.96 4.28 11.83
CA MET A 269 6.91 5.21 12.26
C MET A 269 7.18 6.68 11.88
N GLU A 270 8.39 7.18 12.15
CA GLU A 270 8.74 8.58 11.86
C GLU A 270 8.86 8.84 10.35
N PRO A 271 9.65 8.07 9.57
CA PRO A 271 9.73 8.30 8.13
C PRO A 271 8.39 8.08 7.41
N TYR A 272 7.58 7.11 7.82
CA TYR A 272 6.23 6.92 7.31
C TYR A 272 5.34 8.14 7.56
N ALA A 273 5.27 8.63 8.80
CA ALA A 273 4.47 9.81 9.13
C ALA A 273 4.93 11.04 8.34
N ARG A 274 6.24 11.22 8.15
CA ARG A 274 6.81 12.31 7.35
C ARG A 274 6.38 12.24 5.89
N LEU A 275 6.37 11.04 5.30
CA LEU A 275 6.04 10.85 3.88
C LEU A 275 4.53 10.90 3.61
N THR A 276 3.69 10.45 4.55
CA THR A 276 2.25 10.31 4.32
C THR A 276 1.39 11.45 4.89
N SER A 277 1.89 12.26 5.83
CA SER A 277 1.09 13.27 6.53
C SER A 277 0.44 14.30 5.59
N ALA A 278 1.19 14.82 4.62
CA ALA A 278 0.66 15.78 3.66
C ALA A 278 -0.39 15.17 2.73
N GLU A 279 -0.19 13.93 2.30
CA GLU A 279 -1.14 13.23 1.44
C GLU A 279 -2.40 12.80 2.23
N ARG A 280 -2.28 12.43 3.50
CA ARG A 280 -3.43 12.20 4.38
C ARG A 280 -4.28 13.46 4.57
N GLU A 281 -3.63 14.62 4.75
CA GLU A 281 -4.36 15.91 4.83
C GLU A 281 -5.06 16.23 3.50
N LYS A 282 -4.38 16.07 2.38
CA LYS A 282 -4.93 16.27 1.03
C LYS A 282 -6.10 15.32 0.76
N TYR A 283 -5.98 14.05 1.16
CA TYR A 283 -7.04 13.06 1.07
C TYR A 283 -8.29 13.51 1.84
N ALA A 284 -8.12 13.88 3.11
CA ALA A 284 -9.22 14.32 3.96
C ALA A 284 -9.91 15.61 3.43
N GLN A 285 -9.11 16.57 2.93
CA GLN A 285 -9.63 17.77 2.31
C GLN A 285 -10.44 17.44 1.05
N SER A 286 -9.94 16.58 0.20
CA SER A 286 -10.61 16.13 -1.03
C SER A 286 -11.89 15.36 -0.70
N ALA A 287 -11.89 14.50 0.31
CA ALA A 287 -13.10 13.80 0.76
C ALA A 287 -14.19 14.77 1.25
N SER A 288 -13.81 15.83 1.97
CA SER A 288 -14.74 16.88 2.39
C SER A 288 -15.35 17.62 1.19
N GLN A 289 -14.53 17.98 0.20
CA GLN A 289 -15.00 18.66 -1.02
C GLN A 289 -15.94 17.76 -1.84
N ALA A 290 -15.63 16.46 -1.96
CA ALA A 290 -16.51 15.50 -2.61
C ALA A 290 -17.87 15.42 -1.90
N ALA A 291 -17.88 15.33 -0.56
CA ALA A 291 -19.09 15.26 0.23
C ALA A 291 -19.97 16.53 0.09
N GLU A 292 -19.37 17.72 0.02
CA GLU A 292 -20.09 18.98 -0.22
C GLU A 292 -20.76 18.98 -1.61
N ALA A 293 -20.03 18.59 -2.65
CA ALA A 293 -20.55 18.50 -4.01
C ALA A 293 -21.70 17.47 -4.13
N ASP A 294 -21.58 16.34 -3.44
CA ASP A 294 -22.58 15.27 -3.44
C ASP A 294 -23.94 15.70 -2.85
N VAL A 295 -23.96 16.70 -1.98
CA VAL A 295 -25.23 17.25 -1.48
C VAL A 295 -26.04 17.86 -2.63
N VAL A 296 -25.41 18.57 -3.55
CA VAL A 296 -26.04 19.17 -4.73
C VAL A 296 -26.49 18.09 -5.71
N ILE A 297 -25.60 17.12 -5.99
CA ILE A 297 -25.87 16.00 -6.91
C ILE A 297 -27.07 15.18 -6.46
N ARG A 298 -27.16 14.84 -5.17
CA ARG A 298 -28.27 14.07 -4.60
C ARG A 298 -29.61 14.81 -4.69
N ARG A 299 -29.63 16.14 -4.54
CA ARG A 299 -30.86 16.93 -4.75
C ARG A 299 -31.35 16.81 -6.19
N TYR A 300 -30.46 16.83 -7.17
CA TYR A 300 -30.81 16.69 -8.56
C TYR A 300 -31.35 15.28 -8.87
N GLN A 301 -30.72 14.22 -8.36
CA GLN A 301 -31.20 12.85 -8.49
C GLN A 301 -32.61 12.67 -7.92
N GLY A 302 -32.88 13.25 -6.76
CA GLY A 302 -34.22 13.23 -6.16
C GLY A 302 -35.30 13.87 -7.04
N VAL A 303 -34.96 14.96 -7.75
CA VAL A 303 -35.87 15.63 -8.71
C VAL A 303 -36.11 14.72 -9.94
N LEU A 304 -35.07 14.14 -10.48
CA LEU A 304 -35.19 13.22 -11.63
C LEU A 304 -36.06 12.00 -11.31
N ALA A 305 -35.94 11.42 -10.12
CA ALA A 305 -36.77 10.32 -9.66
C ALA A 305 -38.25 10.76 -9.48
N GLY A 306 -38.49 11.94 -8.92
CA GLY A 306 -39.82 12.50 -8.77
C GLY A 306 -40.53 12.81 -10.09
N THR A 307 -39.79 13.35 -11.07
CA THR A 307 -40.33 13.61 -12.42
C THR A 307 -40.63 12.33 -13.18
N ALA A 308 -39.81 11.29 -13.05
CA ALA A 308 -40.04 9.98 -13.66
C ALA A 308 -41.28 9.29 -13.10
N ALA A 309 -41.49 9.35 -11.77
CA ALA A 309 -42.68 8.82 -11.11
C ALA A 309 -43.99 9.57 -11.55
N SER A 310 -43.92 10.91 -11.65
CA SER A 310 -45.06 11.72 -12.14
C SER A 310 -45.41 11.42 -13.59
N SER A 311 -44.41 11.23 -14.45
CA SER A 311 -44.65 10.89 -15.87
C SER A 311 -45.25 9.51 -16.03
N ALA A 312 -44.85 8.52 -15.21
CA ALA A 312 -45.44 7.19 -15.21
C ALA A 312 -46.92 7.19 -14.76
N VAL A 313 -47.23 7.98 -13.76
CA VAL A 313 -48.63 8.13 -13.30
C VAL A 313 -49.52 8.81 -14.37
N THR A 314 -49.01 9.84 -15.06
CA THR A 314 -49.72 10.52 -16.15
C THR A 314 -49.95 9.61 -17.35
N ALA A 315 -48.99 8.79 -17.72
CA ALA A 315 -49.11 7.80 -18.80
C ALA A 315 -50.16 6.72 -18.46
N ALA A 316 -50.18 6.25 -17.22
CA ALA A 316 -51.15 5.23 -16.76
C ALA A 316 -52.58 5.79 -16.73
N THR A 317 -52.77 7.08 -16.36
CA THR A 317 -54.10 7.72 -16.33
C THR A 317 -54.63 8.05 -17.73
N THR A 318 -53.77 8.44 -18.67
CA THR A 318 -54.17 8.66 -20.08
C THR A 318 -54.45 7.37 -20.83
N GLY A 319 -53.75 6.27 -20.53
CA GLY A 319 -54.04 4.94 -21.11
C GLY A 319 -55.33 4.33 -20.65
N ALA A 320 -55.78 4.59 -19.42
CA ALA A 320 -57.07 4.14 -18.88
C ALA A 320 -58.28 4.90 -19.43
N ALA A 321 -58.11 6.18 -19.84
CA ALA A 321 -59.18 6.96 -20.46
C ALA A 321 -59.40 6.68 -21.95
N ALA A 322 -58.48 6.02 -22.62
CA ALA A 322 -58.59 5.63 -24.04
C ALA A 322 -59.28 4.27 -24.27
N ASN A 323 -59.52 3.50 -23.19
CA ASN A 323 -60.12 2.16 -23.23
C ASN A 323 -61.49 2.09 -22.55
N SER A 324 -62.15 3.23 -22.30
CA SER A 324 -63.54 3.39 -21.86
C SER A 324 -64.31 4.15 -22.93
#